data_5c7a14771996244b393e8f7d3d6402cd
#
_entry.id   5c7a14771996244b393e8f7d3d6402cd
#
_cell.length_a   1.000
_cell.length_b   1.000
_cell.length_c   1.000
_cell.angle_alpha   90.00
_cell.angle_beta   90.00
_cell.angle_gamma   90.00
#
_symmetry.space_group_name_H-M   'P 1'
#
loop_
_entity.id
_entity.type
_entity.pdbx_description
1 polymer ?
#
loop_
_entity_poly.entity_id
_entity_poly.type
_entity_poly.pdbx_seq_one_letter_code
_entity_poly.pdbx_strand_id
1 'polypeptide(L)'
;IAACLLAGSALGDITVEITKGGVARTPVAVVPFGWEGRQADLPLDIAEVIAADLQRSGRFAPIAEENMLQKPTSGAELDFDDWSFVKAEAVVVGRIVQTGDNAYSVSFQLFDVFRQEQLVGYRIPASRGTMRIVAHRAADMIYEKLTGIPGVFGTKVAYVSAEGTGESRNYSLVVSDMDGENQFTIME
;
A
#
# COMPACT_ATOMS: atom_id res chain seq x y z
N ILE A 1 -65.66 42.92 13.98
CA ILE A 1 -64.79 42.40 12.91
C ILE A 1 -63.56 41.78 13.60
N ALA A 2 -63.53 40.42 13.63
CA ALA A 2 -62.39 39.66 14.18
C ALA A 2 -61.45 39.28 13.04
N ALA A 3 -60.18 39.69 13.12
CA ALA A 3 -59.16 39.29 12.18
C ALA A 3 -58.38 38.06 12.77
N CYS A 4 -58.55 36.90 12.14
CA CYS A 4 -57.72 35.73 12.44
C CYS A 4 -56.35 35.89 11.76
N LEU A 5 -55.27 35.99 12.55
CA LEU A 5 -53.90 35.83 12.07
C LEU A 5 -53.56 34.31 11.98
N LEU A 6 -53.37 33.82 10.76
CA LEU A 6 -52.81 32.50 10.48
C LEU A 6 -51.30 32.63 10.57
N ALA A 7 -50.69 32.05 11.63
CA ALA A 7 -49.27 31.84 11.72
C ALA A 7 -48.89 30.60 10.92
N GLY A 8 -48.24 30.77 9.76
CA GLY A 8 -47.64 29.72 8.96
C GLY A 8 -46.36 29.21 9.62
N SER A 9 -46.31 27.91 9.96
CA SER A 9 -45.08 27.24 10.41
C SER A 9 -44.14 27.03 9.23
N ALA A 10 -43.04 27.76 9.21
CA ALA A 10 -41.94 27.50 8.27
C ALA A 10 -41.19 26.23 8.77
N LEU A 11 -41.46 25.11 8.13
CA LEU A 11 -40.62 23.91 8.25
C LEU A 11 -39.34 24.17 7.45
N GLY A 12 -38.30 24.58 8.15
CA GLY A 12 -36.95 24.62 7.60
C GLY A 12 -36.45 23.19 7.36
N ASP A 13 -36.31 22.83 6.10
CA ASP A 13 -35.67 21.56 5.70
C ASP A 13 -34.16 21.73 5.92
N ILE A 14 -33.60 20.98 6.89
CA ILE A 14 -32.15 20.98 7.14
C ILE A 14 -31.51 20.03 6.14
N THR A 15 -31.06 20.57 5.02
CA THR A 15 -30.23 19.83 4.07
C THR A 15 -28.81 19.74 4.64
N VAL A 16 -28.45 18.60 5.21
CA VAL A 16 -27.07 18.29 5.58
C VAL A 16 -26.35 17.88 4.31
N GLU A 17 -25.64 18.81 3.71
CA GLU A 17 -24.71 18.51 2.62
C GLU A 17 -23.47 17.86 3.23
N ILE A 18 -23.39 16.52 3.17
CA ILE A 18 -22.15 15.79 3.52
C ILE A 18 -21.17 16.02 2.37
N THR A 19 -20.46 17.13 2.42
CA THR A 19 -19.26 17.28 1.61
C THR A 19 -18.30 16.17 2.07
N LYS A 20 -18.08 15.16 1.22
CA LYS A 20 -16.99 14.20 1.42
C LYS A 20 -15.69 14.97 1.43
N GLY A 21 -15.27 15.41 2.58
CA GLY A 21 -13.90 15.81 2.87
C GLY A 21 -13.06 14.54 2.74
N GLY A 22 -12.70 14.15 1.52
CA GLY A 22 -11.70 13.13 1.31
C GLY A 22 -10.45 13.63 2.00
N VAL A 23 -9.98 12.90 3.02
CA VAL A 23 -8.64 13.14 3.58
C VAL A 23 -7.70 13.05 2.39
N ALA A 24 -6.99 14.14 2.09
CA ALA A 24 -6.02 14.16 1.01
C ALA A 24 -5.03 13.03 1.26
N ARG A 25 -4.87 12.14 0.28
CA ARG A 25 -3.93 11.03 0.38
C ARG A 25 -2.52 11.57 0.21
N THR A 26 -1.60 11.10 1.03
CA THR A 26 -0.19 11.47 0.96
C THR A 26 0.45 10.87 -0.28
N PRO A 27 0.99 11.70 -1.20
CA PRO A 27 1.70 11.20 -2.38
C PRO A 27 3.02 10.52 -1.96
N VAL A 28 3.20 9.27 -2.35
CA VAL A 28 4.41 8.49 -2.07
C VAL A 28 4.95 7.88 -3.35
N ALA A 29 6.25 7.98 -3.57
CA ALA A 29 6.92 7.27 -4.64
C ALA A 29 7.49 5.96 -4.10
N VAL A 30 7.11 4.83 -4.68
CA VAL A 30 7.76 3.54 -4.44
C VAL A 30 8.49 3.19 -5.73
N VAL A 31 9.79 3.44 -5.74
CA VAL A 31 10.63 3.27 -6.93
C VAL A 31 10.86 1.79 -7.20
N PRO A 32 10.82 1.32 -8.47
CA PRO A 32 11.19 -0.04 -8.80
C PRO A 32 12.53 -0.43 -8.16
N PHE A 33 12.57 -1.58 -7.48
CA PHE A 33 13.77 -2.02 -6.77
C PHE A 33 14.84 -2.50 -7.76
N GLY A 34 16.09 -2.09 -7.52
CA GLY A 34 17.23 -2.61 -8.26
C GLY A 34 17.36 -4.12 -8.10
N TRP A 35 17.70 -4.82 -9.18
CA TRP A 35 17.89 -6.25 -9.17
C TRP A 35 19.34 -6.63 -9.43
N GLU A 36 19.90 -7.42 -8.52
CA GLU A 36 21.25 -7.98 -8.63
C GLU A 36 21.16 -9.51 -8.48
N GLY A 37 20.97 -10.22 -9.58
CA GLY A 37 20.84 -11.67 -9.57
C GLY A 37 21.25 -12.31 -10.88
N ARG A 38 21.31 -13.64 -10.88
CA ARG A 38 21.73 -14.47 -12.03
C ARG A 38 20.65 -14.59 -13.10
N GLN A 39 19.39 -14.46 -12.73
CA GLN A 39 18.25 -14.55 -13.66
C GLN A 39 17.98 -13.16 -14.25
N ALA A 40 17.47 -13.13 -15.49
CA ALA A 40 17.11 -11.88 -16.15
C ALA A 40 15.94 -11.18 -15.47
N ASP A 41 15.00 -11.97 -14.90
CA ASP A 41 13.76 -11.47 -14.34
C ASP A 41 13.75 -11.51 -12.82
N LEU A 42 13.16 -10.49 -12.23
CA LEU A 42 12.88 -10.39 -10.81
C LEU A 42 11.93 -11.53 -10.39
N PRO A 43 12.18 -12.22 -9.27
CA PRO A 43 11.26 -13.25 -8.78
C PRO A 43 9.87 -12.72 -8.40
N LEU A 44 9.78 -11.49 -7.95
CA LEU A 44 8.57 -10.75 -7.60
C LEU A 44 8.90 -9.25 -7.60
N ASP A 45 8.01 -8.43 -8.15
CA ASP A 45 8.11 -6.96 -8.00
C ASP A 45 7.67 -6.54 -6.60
N ILE A 46 8.67 -6.35 -5.72
CA ILE A 46 8.45 -5.92 -4.34
C ILE A 46 7.90 -4.50 -4.29
N ALA A 47 8.35 -3.61 -5.18
CA ALA A 47 7.91 -2.22 -5.20
C ALA A 47 6.42 -2.12 -5.55
N GLU A 48 5.95 -2.93 -6.52
CA GLU A 48 4.54 -3.00 -6.88
C GLU A 48 3.67 -3.48 -5.70
N VAL A 49 4.09 -4.53 -4.98
CA VAL A 49 3.36 -5.02 -3.79
C VAL A 49 3.30 -3.95 -2.71
N ILE A 50 4.41 -3.28 -2.40
CA ILE A 50 4.45 -2.19 -1.40
C ILE A 50 3.52 -1.05 -1.83
N ALA A 51 3.57 -0.62 -3.09
CA ALA A 51 2.71 0.46 -3.61
C ALA A 51 1.22 0.09 -3.50
N ALA A 52 0.86 -1.14 -3.88
CA ALA A 52 -0.50 -1.64 -3.79
C ALA A 52 -1.02 -1.68 -2.34
N ASP A 53 -0.20 -2.09 -1.39
CA ASP A 53 -0.55 -2.11 0.03
C ASP A 53 -0.78 -0.69 0.58
N LEU A 54 0.14 0.23 0.29
CA LEU A 54 0.01 1.62 0.70
C LEU A 54 -1.24 2.26 0.09
N GLN A 55 -1.53 1.99 -1.19
CA GLN A 55 -2.74 2.47 -1.86
C GLN A 55 -4.02 1.90 -1.22
N ARG A 56 -4.03 0.60 -0.91
CA ARG A 56 -5.16 -0.11 -0.30
C ARG A 56 -5.50 0.44 1.08
N SER A 57 -4.51 0.96 1.82
CA SER A 57 -4.74 1.63 3.11
C SER A 57 -5.65 2.86 3.02
N GLY A 58 -5.82 3.44 1.83
CA GLY A 58 -6.58 4.66 1.59
C GLY A 58 -5.91 5.95 2.07
N ARG A 59 -4.74 5.87 2.72
CA ARG A 59 -3.99 7.02 3.25
C ARG A 59 -2.95 7.56 2.27
N PHE A 60 -2.48 6.72 1.34
CA PHE A 60 -1.42 7.07 0.40
C PHE A 60 -1.92 7.04 -1.04
N ALA A 61 -1.28 7.85 -1.86
CA ALA A 61 -1.43 7.89 -3.31
C ALA A 61 -0.07 7.59 -3.94
N PRO A 62 0.23 6.31 -4.27
CA PRO A 62 1.47 5.98 -4.95
C PRO A 62 1.57 6.70 -6.29
N ILE A 63 2.73 7.28 -6.56
CA ILE A 63 3.03 7.92 -7.85
C ILE A 63 3.28 6.81 -8.86
N ALA A 64 2.58 6.88 -10.01
CA ALA A 64 2.75 5.92 -11.09
C ALA A 64 4.18 5.97 -11.66
N GLU A 65 4.73 4.81 -12.02
CA GLU A 65 6.13 4.67 -12.44
C GLU A 65 6.46 5.55 -13.66
N GLU A 66 5.52 5.72 -14.59
CA GLU A 66 5.66 6.58 -15.77
C GLU A 66 5.81 8.07 -15.44
N ASN A 67 5.43 8.48 -14.23
CA ASN A 67 5.57 9.86 -13.76
C ASN A 67 6.84 10.08 -12.92
N MET A 68 7.65 9.05 -12.71
CA MET A 68 8.91 9.14 -11.98
C MET A 68 10.02 9.62 -12.92
N LEU A 69 10.68 10.72 -12.55
CA LEU A 69 11.76 11.32 -13.37
C LEU A 69 13.06 10.52 -13.28
N GLN A 70 13.26 9.77 -12.22
CA GLN A 70 14.42 8.94 -11.98
C GLN A 70 14.03 7.63 -11.29
N LYS A 71 14.91 6.62 -11.38
CA LYS A 71 14.72 5.29 -10.75
C LYS A 71 15.94 4.91 -9.90
N PRO A 72 16.23 5.66 -8.82
CA PRO A 72 17.34 5.36 -7.94
C PRO A 72 17.10 4.06 -7.17
N THR A 73 18.15 3.32 -6.90
CA THR A 73 18.11 2.07 -6.13
C THR A 73 18.66 2.23 -4.71
N SER A 74 19.21 3.40 -4.42
CA SER A 74 19.75 3.76 -3.11
C SER A 74 19.56 5.25 -2.82
N GLY A 75 19.60 5.62 -1.54
CA GLY A 75 19.49 7.02 -1.14
C GLY A 75 20.62 7.93 -1.65
N ALA A 76 21.80 7.35 -1.97
CA ALA A 76 22.91 8.11 -2.52
C ALA A 76 22.67 8.61 -3.96
N GLU A 77 21.69 8.04 -4.64
CA GLU A 77 21.31 8.37 -6.03
C GLU A 77 20.10 9.31 -6.09
N LEU A 78 19.50 9.66 -4.93
CA LEU A 78 18.28 10.49 -4.87
C LEU A 78 18.61 11.95 -5.19
N ASP A 79 17.89 12.50 -6.16
CA ASP A 79 17.75 13.95 -6.34
C ASP A 79 16.39 14.37 -5.79
N PHE A 80 16.37 15.04 -4.64
CA PHE A 80 15.14 15.45 -3.95
C PHE A 80 14.36 16.52 -4.70
N ASP A 81 15.01 17.32 -5.56
CA ASP A 81 14.33 18.35 -6.34
C ASP A 81 13.40 17.71 -7.37
N ASP A 82 13.82 16.62 -8.01
CA ASP A 82 12.98 15.84 -8.94
C ASP A 82 11.75 15.28 -8.24
N TRP A 83 11.90 14.76 -7.02
CA TRP A 83 10.78 14.22 -6.24
C TRP A 83 9.84 15.30 -5.73
N SER A 84 10.37 16.47 -5.38
CA SER A 84 9.57 17.65 -5.03
C SER A 84 8.78 18.15 -6.24
N PHE A 85 9.35 18.12 -7.43
CA PHE A 85 8.69 18.51 -8.68
C PHE A 85 7.46 17.65 -8.97
N VAL A 86 7.55 16.33 -8.78
CA VAL A 86 6.41 15.41 -8.92
C VAL A 86 5.50 15.37 -7.68
N LYS A 87 5.75 16.25 -6.69
CA LYS A 87 4.97 16.41 -5.46
C LYS A 87 4.95 15.15 -4.58
N ALA A 88 5.99 14.34 -4.60
CA ALA A 88 6.16 13.28 -3.64
C ALA A 88 6.45 13.86 -2.25
N GLU A 89 5.77 13.37 -1.21
CA GLU A 89 6.08 13.70 0.19
C GLU A 89 7.09 12.70 0.76
N ALA A 90 7.05 11.45 0.29
CA ALA A 90 7.97 10.40 0.68
C ALA A 90 8.43 9.58 -0.53
N VAL A 91 9.66 9.07 -0.47
CA VAL A 91 10.24 8.20 -1.50
C VAL A 91 10.80 6.94 -0.85
N VAL A 92 10.44 5.79 -1.41
CA VAL A 92 10.98 4.48 -1.09
C VAL A 92 11.87 4.03 -2.22
N VAL A 93 13.12 3.75 -1.93
CA VAL A 93 14.08 3.13 -2.86
C VAL A 93 14.55 1.80 -2.30
N GLY A 94 14.95 0.89 -3.15
CA GLY A 94 15.38 -0.42 -2.67
C GLY A 94 16.14 -1.24 -3.69
N ARG A 95 16.63 -2.39 -3.21
CA ARG A 95 17.46 -3.30 -3.97
C ARG A 95 17.22 -4.73 -3.50
N ILE A 96 17.21 -5.65 -4.44
CA ILE A 96 17.14 -7.08 -4.22
C ILE A 96 18.44 -7.70 -4.73
N VAL A 97 19.18 -8.36 -3.85
CA VAL A 97 20.43 -9.03 -4.18
C VAL A 97 20.24 -10.52 -3.98
N GLN A 98 20.54 -11.32 -5.01
CA GLN A 98 20.59 -12.78 -4.87
C GLN A 98 21.86 -13.18 -4.15
N THR A 99 21.73 -13.83 -2.99
CA THR A 99 22.85 -14.28 -2.15
C THR A 99 23.12 -15.79 -2.24
N GLY A 100 22.19 -16.54 -2.83
CA GLY A 100 22.29 -17.99 -3.05
C GLY A 100 21.23 -18.48 -4.02
N ASP A 101 21.11 -19.79 -4.26
CA ASP A 101 20.18 -20.34 -5.26
C ASP A 101 18.71 -20.02 -4.96
N ASN A 102 18.33 -20.00 -3.69
CA ASN A 102 17.00 -19.60 -3.23
C ASN A 102 17.09 -18.59 -2.05
N ALA A 103 18.15 -17.83 -2.00
CA ALA A 103 18.40 -16.87 -0.94
C ALA A 103 18.58 -15.46 -1.54
N TYR A 104 17.90 -14.50 -0.94
CA TYR A 104 17.89 -13.10 -1.36
C TYR A 104 18.04 -12.18 -0.16
N SER A 105 18.57 -11.01 -0.41
CA SER A 105 18.61 -9.89 0.54
C SER A 105 17.82 -8.74 -0.06
N VAL A 106 16.70 -8.38 0.56
CA VAL A 106 15.88 -7.23 0.20
C VAL A 106 16.27 -6.07 1.10
N SER A 107 16.75 -4.98 0.53
CA SER A 107 17.01 -3.75 1.27
C SER A 107 16.14 -2.62 0.75
N PHE A 108 15.62 -1.79 1.66
CA PHE A 108 14.90 -0.59 1.30
C PHE A 108 15.24 0.56 2.23
N GLN A 109 15.03 1.77 1.74
CA GLN A 109 15.20 3.03 2.46
C GLN A 109 13.98 3.90 2.18
N LEU A 110 13.47 4.57 3.21
CA LEU A 110 12.39 5.56 3.13
C LEU A 110 12.96 6.93 3.43
N PHE A 111 12.61 7.91 2.62
CA PHE A 111 13.03 9.29 2.75
C PHE A 111 11.83 10.24 2.84
N ASP A 112 11.96 11.28 3.65
CA ASP A 112 11.12 12.48 3.62
C ASP A 112 11.69 13.43 2.56
N VAL A 113 10.87 13.78 1.57
CA VAL A 113 11.31 14.61 0.44
C VAL A 113 11.55 16.05 0.87
N PHE A 114 10.67 16.61 1.74
CA PHE A 114 10.79 17.99 2.15
C PHE A 114 11.97 18.22 3.10
N ARG A 115 12.21 17.27 4.02
CA ARG A 115 13.33 17.34 4.96
C ARG A 115 14.63 16.86 4.36
N GLN A 116 14.57 16.15 3.24
CA GLN A 116 15.71 15.52 2.56
C GLN A 116 16.50 14.57 3.49
N GLU A 117 15.76 13.86 4.35
CA GLU A 117 16.37 12.97 5.34
C GLU A 117 15.83 11.54 5.23
N GLN A 118 16.70 10.58 5.55
CA GLN A 118 16.30 9.19 5.64
C GLN A 118 15.51 8.94 6.93
N LEU A 119 14.28 8.45 6.80
CA LEU A 119 13.42 8.12 7.93
C LEU A 119 13.70 6.72 8.49
N VAL A 120 13.87 5.72 7.62
CA VAL A 120 14.23 4.33 7.98
C VAL A 120 15.03 3.67 6.86
N GLY A 121 15.75 2.61 7.21
CA GLY A 121 16.42 1.72 6.26
C GLY A 121 16.55 0.32 6.86
N TYR A 122 16.16 -0.69 6.09
CA TYR A 122 16.18 -2.09 6.52
C TYR A 122 16.80 -2.99 5.48
N ARG A 123 17.31 -4.13 5.96
CA ARG A 123 17.74 -5.25 5.13
C ARG A 123 17.10 -6.51 5.68
N ILE A 124 16.33 -7.21 4.85
CA ILE A 124 15.52 -8.34 5.24
C ILE A 124 15.93 -9.55 4.39
N PRO A 125 16.32 -10.67 5.00
CA PRO A 125 16.56 -11.90 4.25
C PRO A 125 15.24 -12.46 3.71
N ALA A 126 15.29 -13.01 2.49
CA ALA A 126 14.15 -13.62 1.82
C ALA A 126 14.54 -14.89 1.09
N SER A 127 13.56 -15.73 0.81
CA SER A 127 13.60 -16.78 -0.20
C SER A 127 12.56 -16.46 -1.27
N ARG A 128 12.56 -17.20 -2.39
CA ARG A 128 11.53 -17.01 -3.42
C ARG A 128 10.11 -17.15 -2.83
N GLY A 129 9.88 -18.12 -1.95
CA GLY A 129 8.57 -18.34 -1.33
C GLY A 129 8.20 -17.33 -0.23
N THR A 130 9.15 -16.56 0.29
CA THR A 130 8.89 -15.54 1.33
C THR A 130 8.99 -14.11 0.81
N MET A 131 9.27 -13.89 -0.47
CA MET A 131 9.48 -12.57 -1.05
C MET A 131 8.26 -11.67 -0.86
N ARG A 132 7.04 -12.21 -1.09
CA ARG A 132 5.79 -11.46 -0.94
C ARG A 132 5.53 -11.05 0.51
N ILE A 133 5.76 -11.94 1.47
CA ILE A 133 5.60 -11.57 2.89
C ILE A 133 6.64 -10.54 3.34
N VAL A 134 7.84 -10.54 2.73
CA VAL A 134 8.85 -9.49 2.96
C VAL A 134 8.38 -8.14 2.39
N ALA A 135 7.72 -8.11 1.23
CA ALA A 135 7.13 -6.90 0.67
C ALA A 135 6.05 -6.33 1.59
N HIS A 136 5.11 -7.14 2.07
CA HIS A 136 4.08 -6.72 3.02
C HIS A 136 4.68 -6.18 4.33
N ARG A 137 5.72 -6.83 4.87
CA ARG A 137 6.43 -6.34 6.07
C ARG A 137 7.12 -5.01 5.82
N ALA A 138 7.71 -4.81 4.64
CA ALA A 138 8.28 -3.52 4.28
C ALA A 138 7.19 -2.44 4.21
N ALA A 139 6.03 -2.76 3.61
CA ALA A 139 4.88 -1.86 3.60
C ALA A 139 4.38 -1.52 5.01
N ASP A 140 4.31 -2.50 5.93
CA ASP A 140 3.96 -2.28 7.34
C ASP A 140 4.93 -1.29 8.01
N MET A 141 6.23 -1.48 7.84
CA MET A 141 7.27 -0.60 8.43
C MET A 141 7.20 0.83 7.85
N ILE A 142 6.95 0.95 6.54
CA ILE A 142 6.78 2.25 5.87
C ILE A 142 5.51 2.94 6.38
N TYR A 143 4.39 2.21 6.43
CA TYR A 143 3.11 2.71 6.90
C TYR A 143 3.21 3.22 8.34
N GLU A 144 3.77 2.40 9.24
CA GLU A 144 3.97 2.77 10.65
C GLU A 144 4.86 4.01 10.79
N LYS A 145 5.96 4.09 10.03
CA LYS A 145 6.85 5.24 10.10
C LYS A 145 6.18 6.54 9.65
N LEU A 146 5.34 6.48 8.62
CA LEU A 146 4.67 7.67 8.07
C LEU A 146 3.40 8.06 8.84
N THR A 147 2.75 7.12 9.53
CA THR A 147 1.45 7.37 10.19
C THR A 147 1.50 7.30 11.72
N GLY A 148 2.52 6.66 12.29
CA GLY A 148 2.60 6.31 13.72
C GLY A 148 1.68 5.15 14.11
N ILE A 149 1.03 4.48 13.17
CA ILE A 149 0.08 3.38 13.39
C ILE A 149 0.70 2.10 12.82
N PRO A 150 0.75 0.97 13.55
CA PRO A 150 1.23 -0.30 13.02
C PRO A 150 0.48 -0.71 11.75
N GLY A 151 1.22 -1.16 10.72
CA GLY A 151 0.65 -1.75 9.52
C GLY A 151 0.09 -3.15 9.78
N VAL A 152 -0.78 -3.61 8.88
CA VAL A 152 -1.43 -4.93 8.97
C VAL A 152 -1.35 -5.71 7.64
N PHE A 153 -0.54 -5.25 6.68
CA PHE A 153 -0.45 -5.86 5.34
C PHE A 153 0.16 -7.26 5.39
N GLY A 154 1.05 -7.53 6.36
CA GLY A 154 1.63 -8.85 6.60
C GLY A 154 0.68 -9.86 7.28
N THR A 155 -0.61 -9.52 7.48
CA THR A 155 -1.60 -10.43 8.08
C THR A 155 -2.29 -11.30 7.03
N LYS A 156 -3.04 -12.31 7.51
CA LYS A 156 -3.86 -13.15 6.65
C LYS A 156 -5.34 -12.91 6.88
N VAL A 157 -6.13 -13.15 5.83
CA VAL A 157 -7.59 -13.09 5.87
C VAL A 157 -8.14 -14.50 5.76
N ALA A 158 -9.06 -14.86 6.66
CA ALA A 158 -9.86 -16.07 6.56
C ALA A 158 -11.28 -15.69 6.15
N TYR A 159 -11.82 -16.37 5.14
CA TYR A 159 -13.17 -16.12 4.63
C TYR A 159 -13.85 -17.40 4.17
N VAL A 160 -15.17 -17.39 4.09
CA VAL A 160 -15.96 -18.49 3.56
C VAL A 160 -16.26 -18.19 2.09
N SER A 161 -15.82 -19.07 1.22
CA SER A 161 -16.21 -19.10 -0.20
C SER A 161 -17.46 -19.98 -0.36
N ALA A 162 -18.37 -19.56 -1.22
CA ALA A 162 -19.58 -20.32 -1.52
C ALA A 162 -19.73 -20.47 -3.04
N GLU A 163 -19.74 -21.71 -3.52
CA GLU A 163 -19.93 -22.05 -4.93
C GLU A 163 -21.27 -22.79 -5.15
N GLY A 164 -21.92 -22.50 -6.28
CA GLY A 164 -23.24 -23.06 -6.63
C GLY A 164 -24.41 -22.19 -6.23
N THR A 165 -25.63 -22.69 -6.47
CA THR A 165 -26.89 -21.97 -6.22
C THR A 165 -27.89 -22.84 -5.47
N GLY A 166 -28.75 -22.18 -4.66
CA GLY A 166 -29.81 -22.85 -3.91
C GLY A 166 -29.27 -23.84 -2.86
N GLU A 167 -29.88 -25.03 -2.80
CA GLU A 167 -29.53 -26.09 -1.86
C GLU A 167 -28.25 -26.86 -2.21
N SER A 168 -27.74 -26.68 -3.45
CA SER A 168 -26.48 -27.30 -3.92
C SER A 168 -25.25 -26.41 -3.71
N ARG A 169 -25.28 -25.54 -2.72
CA ARG A 169 -24.18 -24.62 -2.43
C ARG A 169 -23.13 -25.30 -1.56
N ASN A 170 -21.91 -25.36 -2.09
CA ASN A 170 -20.72 -25.84 -1.35
C ASN A 170 -20.04 -24.66 -0.67
N TYR A 171 -19.58 -24.85 0.55
CA TYR A 171 -18.89 -23.84 1.34
C TYR A 171 -17.46 -24.31 1.64
N SER A 172 -16.50 -23.43 1.46
CA SER A 172 -15.10 -23.72 1.76
C SER A 172 -14.55 -22.61 2.66
N LEU A 173 -13.80 -22.99 3.70
CA LEU A 173 -13.02 -22.06 4.50
C LEU A 173 -11.66 -21.84 3.83
N VAL A 174 -11.41 -20.64 3.37
CA VAL A 174 -10.21 -20.23 2.65
C VAL A 174 -9.41 -19.23 3.47
N VAL A 175 -8.08 -19.35 3.42
CA VAL A 175 -7.15 -18.35 3.96
C VAL A 175 -6.28 -17.82 2.83
N SER A 176 -6.05 -16.52 2.83
CA SER A 176 -5.16 -15.84 1.88
C SER A 176 -4.27 -14.83 2.58
N ASP A 177 -3.30 -14.28 1.86
CA ASP A 177 -2.67 -13.04 2.24
C ASP A 177 -3.69 -11.89 2.16
N MET A 178 -3.38 -10.74 2.76
CA MET A 178 -4.30 -9.58 2.85
C MET A 178 -4.69 -9.03 1.46
N ASP A 179 -3.88 -9.26 0.45
CA ASP A 179 -4.10 -8.87 -0.95
C ASP A 179 -4.83 -9.91 -1.79
N GLY A 180 -5.21 -11.04 -1.17
CA GLY A 180 -5.93 -12.14 -1.82
C GLY A 180 -5.04 -13.20 -2.47
N GLU A 181 -3.72 -13.02 -2.42
CA GLU A 181 -2.77 -14.00 -2.95
C GLU A 181 -2.52 -15.17 -1.98
N ASN A 182 -1.82 -16.20 -2.45
CA ASN A 182 -1.46 -17.38 -1.66
C ASN A 182 -2.66 -18.02 -0.96
N GLN A 183 -3.78 -18.15 -1.69
CA GLN A 183 -5.01 -18.77 -1.18
C GLN A 183 -4.79 -20.25 -0.93
N PHE A 184 -5.30 -20.76 0.18
CA PHE A 184 -5.42 -22.20 0.46
C PHE A 184 -6.70 -22.51 1.21
N THR A 185 -7.34 -23.62 0.84
CA THR A 185 -8.56 -24.12 1.49
C THR A 185 -8.19 -24.90 2.74
N ILE A 186 -8.78 -24.55 3.88
CA ILE A 186 -8.62 -25.27 5.15
C ILE A 186 -9.66 -26.38 5.26
N MET A 187 -10.90 -26.12 4.80
CA MET A 187 -12.04 -27.02 4.97
C MET A 187 -13.03 -26.82 3.80
N GLU A 188 -13.62 -27.91 3.34
CA GLU A 188 -14.71 -27.98 2.35
C GLU A 188 -15.97 -28.58 2.98
#